data_8ab27d8ef7ed00918fd5bad3af947c27
#
_entry.id   8ab27d8ef7ed00918fd5bad3af947c27
#
_cell.length_a   1.000
_cell.length_b   1.000
_cell.length_c   1.000
_cell.angle_alpha   90.00
_cell.angle_beta   90.00
_cell.angle_gamma   90.00
#
_symmetry.space_group_name_H-M   'P 1'
#
loop_
_entity.id
_entity.type
_entity.pdbx_description
1 polymer ?
#
loop_
_entity_poly.entity_id
_entity_poly.type
_entity_poly.pdbx_seq_one_letter_code
_entity_poly.pdbx_strand_id
1 'polypeptide(L)'
;MQGVKLMNMQTIPAVDQAGAPTLVYDGECGFCNRSVQFILRHERRRDLLFVPRDSELGRRLRRSHGLDAVESMLWIEGDRVFTESASVIKATEYLGGWWSRLGRVASLCPPPLLNLMYRAMARSRRKLMRGSPNCAVPTPEQRSRFLD
;
A
#
# COMPACT_ATOMS: atom_id res chain seq x y z
N MET A 1 35.86 7.08 -3.34
CA MET A 1 34.98 5.95 -2.99
C MET A 1 34.66 6.06 -1.52
N GLN A 2 33.64 6.79 -1.21
CA GLN A 2 33.18 6.86 0.18
C GLN A 2 32.03 5.88 0.31
N GLY A 3 32.24 4.88 1.16
CA GLY A 3 31.28 3.86 1.44
C GLY A 3 29.98 4.46 1.88
N VAL A 4 28.91 4.10 1.20
CA VAL A 4 27.57 4.23 1.72
C VAL A 4 27.58 3.49 3.05
N LYS A 5 27.70 4.25 4.12
CA LYS A 5 27.57 3.77 5.48
C LYS A 5 26.21 3.10 5.53
N LEU A 6 26.22 1.79 5.57
CA LEU A 6 25.07 0.98 5.93
C LEU A 6 24.63 1.46 7.32
N MET A 7 23.84 2.54 7.33
CA MET A 7 23.19 2.98 8.54
C MET A 7 22.22 1.87 8.92
N ASN A 8 22.72 1.10 9.87
CA ASN A 8 22.00 0.32 10.84
C ASN A 8 20.52 0.15 10.46
N MET A 9 20.28 -0.86 9.64
CA MET A 9 18.95 -1.38 9.39
C MET A 9 18.53 -2.04 10.72
N GLN A 10 18.21 -1.17 11.68
CA GLN A 10 17.56 -1.62 12.89
C GLN A 10 16.21 -2.16 12.45
N THR A 11 16.20 -3.44 12.26
CA THR A 11 15.12 -4.40 12.22
C THR A 11 13.81 -3.71 12.62
N ILE A 12 12.94 -3.52 11.64
CA ILE A 12 11.54 -3.19 11.92
C ILE A 12 10.89 -4.55 12.22
N PRO A 13 10.74 -4.95 13.50
CA PRO A 13 10.55 -6.36 13.85
C PRO A 13 9.29 -6.98 13.28
N ALA A 14 8.29 -6.16 12.95
CA ALA A 14 6.99 -6.65 12.49
C ALA A 14 6.90 -6.83 10.97
N VAL A 15 7.64 -6.04 10.19
CA VAL A 15 7.61 -6.08 8.72
C VAL A 15 8.65 -7.05 8.16
N ASP A 16 9.77 -7.20 8.86
CA ASP A 16 10.91 -8.01 8.41
C ASP A 16 10.77 -9.50 8.78
N GLN A 17 9.98 -9.81 9.81
CA GLN A 17 9.90 -11.17 10.35
C GLN A 17 9.08 -12.17 9.54
N ALA A 18 8.31 -11.74 8.56
CA ALA A 18 7.37 -12.66 7.92
C ALA A 18 7.45 -12.72 6.39
N GLY A 19 8.24 -11.87 5.72
CA GLY A 19 8.11 -11.74 4.26
C GLY A 19 6.68 -11.38 3.84
N ALA A 20 5.86 -10.93 4.78
CA ALA A 20 4.47 -10.56 4.56
C ALA A 20 4.40 -9.25 3.76
N PRO A 21 3.55 -9.18 2.74
CA PRO A 21 3.35 -7.94 2.01
C PRO A 21 2.78 -6.86 2.94
N THR A 22 3.20 -5.63 2.72
CA THR A 22 2.78 -4.48 3.52
C THR A 22 2.20 -3.39 2.62
N LEU A 23 1.01 -2.91 2.96
CA LEU A 23 0.35 -1.81 2.27
C LEU A 23 0.45 -0.53 3.12
N VAL A 24 1.19 0.45 2.64
CA VAL A 24 1.22 1.80 3.22
C VAL A 24 0.16 2.65 2.53
N TYR A 25 -0.80 3.15 3.28
CA TYR A 25 -1.97 3.86 2.74
C TYR A 25 -2.24 5.18 3.47
N ASP A 26 -3.01 6.05 2.84
CA ASP A 26 -3.45 7.30 3.44
C ASP A 26 -4.68 7.06 4.33
N GLY A 27 -4.48 7.10 5.64
CA GLY A 27 -5.52 6.87 6.63
C GLY A 27 -6.63 7.94 6.64
N GLU A 28 -6.33 9.15 6.18
CA GLU A 28 -7.30 10.25 6.09
C GLU A 28 -8.11 10.25 4.77
N CYS A 29 -7.68 9.45 3.80
CA CYS A 29 -8.32 9.37 2.50
C CYS A 29 -9.45 8.34 2.51
N GLY A 30 -10.70 8.76 2.34
CA GLY A 30 -11.86 7.88 2.27
C GLY A 30 -11.77 6.81 1.18
N PHE A 31 -11.15 7.13 0.04
CA PHE A 31 -10.92 6.15 -1.03
C PHE A 31 -9.92 5.07 -0.60
N CYS A 32 -8.82 5.46 0.05
CA CYS A 32 -7.82 4.50 0.54
C CYS A 32 -8.42 3.59 1.60
N ASN A 33 -9.21 4.13 2.51
CA ASN A 33 -9.92 3.36 3.52
C ASN A 33 -10.90 2.36 2.90
N ARG A 34 -11.65 2.75 1.86
CA ARG A 34 -12.52 1.83 1.11
C ARG A 34 -11.73 0.74 0.38
N SER A 35 -10.57 1.08 -0.16
CA SER A 35 -9.69 0.11 -0.81
C SER A 35 -9.16 -0.93 0.20
N VAL A 36 -8.76 -0.49 1.38
CA VAL A 36 -8.37 -1.38 2.48
C VAL A 36 -9.52 -2.30 2.86
N GLN A 37 -10.72 -1.77 3.05
CA GLN A 37 -11.91 -2.58 3.34
C GLN A 37 -12.24 -3.58 2.24
N PHE A 38 -12.09 -3.16 0.99
CA PHE A 38 -12.32 -4.03 -0.16
C PHE A 38 -11.34 -5.21 -0.14
N ILE A 39 -10.05 -4.94 0.12
CA ILE A 39 -9.03 -5.98 0.27
C ILE A 39 -9.41 -6.94 1.40
N LEU A 40 -9.72 -6.41 2.59
CA LEU A 40 -10.08 -7.20 3.76
C LEU A 40 -11.30 -8.12 3.54
N ARG A 41 -12.23 -7.73 2.66
CA ARG A 41 -13.43 -8.53 2.33
C ARG A 41 -13.15 -9.61 1.29
N HIS A 42 -12.18 -9.42 0.41
CA HIS A 42 -11.96 -10.29 -0.74
C HIS A 42 -10.66 -11.08 -0.67
N GLU A 43 -9.79 -10.77 0.29
CA GLU A 43 -8.51 -11.46 0.46
C GLU A 43 -8.71 -12.94 0.84
N ARG A 44 -7.82 -13.77 0.35
CA ARG A 44 -7.77 -15.21 0.69
C ARG A 44 -6.66 -15.53 1.68
N ARG A 45 -5.54 -14.81 1.61
CA ARG A 45 -4.32 -15.09 2.37
C ARG A 45 -4.36 -14.56 3.79
N ARG A 46 -4.86 -13.40 4.05
CA ARG A 46 -4.95 -12.74 5.37
C ARG A 46 -3.61 -12.46 6.07
N ASP A 47 -2.54 -12.30 5.29
CA ASP A 47 -1.19 -12.01 5.79
C ASP A 47 -0.73 -10.58 5.44
N LEU A 48 -1.53 -9.80 4.71
CA LEU A 48 -1.22 -8.42 4.36
C LEU A 48 -1.25 -7.52 5.60
N LEU A 49 -0.18 -6.77 5.80
CA LEU A 49 -0.05 -5.77 6.84
C LEU A 49 -0.48 -4.40 6.32
N PHE A 50 -1.15 -3.63 7.14
CA PHE A 50 -1.66 -2.30 6.82
C PHE A 50 -0.96 -1.27 7.69
N VAL A 51 -0.36 -0.26 7.08
CA VAL A 51 0.37 0.80 7.77
C VAL A 51 -0.14 2.16 7.29
N PRO A 52 -0.70 2.99 8.19
CA PRO A 52 -1.03 4.37 7.83
C PRO A 52 0.26 5.13 7.48
N ARG A 53 0.27 5.87 6.38
CA ARG A 53 1.49 6.58 5.91
C ARG A 53 2.00 7.62 6.92
N ASP A 54 1.10 8.19 7.70
CA ASP A 54 1.40 9.27 8.66
C ASP A 54 1.73 8.74 10.07
N SER A 55 1.66 7.42 10.27
CA SER A 55 2.16 6.77 11.48
C SER A 55 3.70 6.82 11.55
N GLU A 56 4.24 6.57 12.72
CA GLU A 56 5.70 6.53 12.92
C GLU A 56 6.34 5.47 12.00
N LEU A 57 5.74 4.28 11.95
CA LEU A 57 6.20 3.19 11.09
C LEU A 57 6.07 3.54 9.61
N GLY A 58 4.94 4.14 9.20
CA GLY A 58 4.72 4.56 7.82
C GLY A 58 5.75 5.58 7.34
N ARG A 59 6.07 6.57 8.17
CA ARG A 59 7.13 7.54 7.89
C ARG A 59 8.50 6.89 7.78
N ARG A 60 8.83 5.94 8.65
CA ARG A 60 10.10 5.19 8.59
C ARG A 60 10.21 4.39 7.30
N LEU A 61 9.17 3.64 6.95
CA LEU A 61 9.14 2.84 5.72
C LEU A 61 9.33 3.70 4.48
N ARG A 62 8.67 4.85 4.42
CA ARG A 62 8.81 5.78 3.30
C ARG A 62 10.22 6.36 3.20
N ARG A 63 10.84 6.76 4.31
CA ARG A 63 12.22 7.26 4.34
C ARG A 63 13.23 6.20 3.94
N SER A 64 13.09 4.98 4.45
CA SER A 64 14.04 3.90 4.15
C SER A 64 14.09 3.56 2.66
N HIS A 65 13.01 3.83 1.94
CA HIS A 65 12.92 3.61 0.50
C HIS A 65 13.05 4.90 -0.34
N GLY A 66 13.36 6.05 0.30
CA GLY A 66 13.49 7.33 -0.40
C GLY A 66 12.19 7.86 -1.02
N LEU A 67 11.05 7.52 -0.45
CA LEU A 67 9.71 7.79 -0.99
C LEU A 67 8.93 8.82 -0.16
N ASP A 68 9.60 9.70 0.56
CA ASP A 68 8.95 10.73 1.39
C ASP A 68 8.00 11.63 0.61
N ALA A 69 8.34 11.94 -0.63
CA ALA A 69 7.53 12.80 -1.51
C ALA A 69 6.41 12.07 -2.25
N VAL A 70 6.33 10.74 -2.17
CA VAL A 70 5.34 9.96 -2.89
C VAL A 70 4.03 9.93 -2.11
N GLU A 71 2.98 10.48 -2.67
CA GLU A 71 1.64 10.52 -2.05
C GLU A 71 0.75 9.34 -2.39
N SER A 72 1.21 8.42 -3.23
CA SER A 72 0.47 7.22 -3.60
C SER A 72 0.51 6.15 -2.51
N MET A 73 -0.38 5.18 -2.61
CA MET A 73 -0.26 3.95 -1.84
C MET A 73 1.04 3.23 -2.22
N LEU A 74 1.69 2.64 -1.22
CA LEU A 74 2.90 1.84 -1.42
C LEU A 74 2.60 0.39 -1.09
N TRP A 75 3.03 -0.51 -1.97
CA TRP A 75 3.02 -1.94 -1.72
C TRP A 75 4.45 -2.42 -1.55
N ILE A 76 4.77 -3.01 -0.42
CA ILE A 76 6.11 -3.45 -0.05
C ILE A 76 6.13 -4.97 0.06
N GLU A 77 7.04 -5.61 -0.66
CA GLU A 77 7.33 -7.04 -0.58
C GLU A 77 8.84 -7.24 -0.41
N GLY A 78 9.29 -7.53 0.79
CA GLY A 78 10.71 -7.57 1.09
C GLY A 78 11.40 -6.25 0.73
N ASP A 79 12.40 -6.29 -0.14
CA ASP A 79 13.14 -5.10 -0.60
C ASP A 79 12.46 -4.38 -1.79
N ARG A 80 11.36 -4.91 -2.29
CA ARG A 80 10.65 -4.34 -3.44
C ARG A 80 9.54 -3.43 -3.00
N VAL A 81 9.50 -2.23 -3.59
CA VAL A 81 8.43 -1.27 -3.38
C VAL A 81 7.75 -0.95 -4.70
N PHE A 82 6.43 -1.02 -4.69
CA PHE A 82 5.59 -0.69 -5.82
C PHE A 82 4.75 0.53 -5.48
N THR A 83 4.67 1.46 -6.41
CA THR A 83 3.95 2.73 -6.25
C THR A 83 2.89 2.90 -7.33
N GLU A 84 1.96 3.83 -7.13
CA GLU A 84 0.95 4.19 -8.13
C GLU A 84 0.19 2.98 -8.69
N SER A 85 0.13 2.83 -10.01
CA SER A 85 -0.59 1.73 -10.65
C SER A 85 -0.01 0.35 -10.34
N ALA A 86 1.31 0.26 -10.12
CA ALA A 86 1.97 -0.99 -9.77
C ALA A 86 1.51 -1.51 -8.40
N SER A 87 1.27 -0.62 -7.44
CA SER A 87 0.71 -1.01 -6.13
C SER A 87 -0.71 -1.58 -6.24
N VAL A 88 -1.51 -1.02 -7.14
CA VAL A 88 -2.87 -1.53 -7.42
C VAL A 88 -2.82 -2.91 -8.07
N ILE A 89 -1.93 -3.10 -9.04
CA ILE A 89 -1.73 -4.41 -9.69
C ILE A 89 -1.32 -5.45 -8.64
N LYS A 90 -0.39 -5.13 -7.76
CA LYS A 90 0.03 -6.01 -6.67
C LYS A 90 -1.12 -6.36 -5.73
N ALA A 91 -1.97 -5.39 -5.39
CA ALA A 91 -3.16 -5.65 -4.59
C ALA A 91 -4.12 -6.63 -5.30
N THR A 92 -4.32 -6.50 -6.60
CA THR A 92 -5.17 -7.44 -7.36
C THR A 92 -4.55 -8.84 -7.46
N GLU A 93 -3.24 -8.94 -7.62
CA GLU A 93 -2.53 -10.22 -7.57
C GLU A 93 -2.68 -10.89 -6.21
N TYR A 94 -2.57 -10.13 -5.14
CA TYR A 94 -2.75 -10.60 -3.76
C TYR A 94 -4.15 -11.16 -3.51
N LEU A 95 -5.18 -10.50 -4.02
CA LEU A 95 -6.55 -10.97 -3.91
C LEU A 95 -6.78 -12.32 -4.61
N GLY A 96 -6.01 -12.61 -5.64
CA GLY A 96 -6.10 -13.85 -6.38
C GLY A 96 -7.37 -14.02 -7.21
N GLY A 97 -7.58 -15.22 -7.77
CA GLY A 97 -8.77 -15.55 -8.53
C GLY A 97 -9.03 -14.61 -9.72
N TRP A 98 -10.24 -14.10 -9.83
CA TRP A 98 -10.66 -13.16 -10.88
C TRP A 98 -9.88 -11.85 -10.85
N TRP A 99 -9.59 -11.32 -9.66
CA TRP A 99 -8.86 -10.07 -9.48
C TRP A 99 -7.43 -10.16 -10.02
N SER A 100 -6.76 -11.28 -9.80
CA SER A 100 -5.43 -11.54 -10.36
C SER A 100 -5.44 -11.57 -11.88
N ARG A 101 -6.51 -12.07 -12.51
CA ARG A 101 -6.65 -12.04 -13.97
C ARG A 101 -6.81 -10.60 -14.49
N LEU A 102 -7.62 -9.80 -13.80
CA LEU A 102 -7.77 -8.37 -14.10
C LEU A 102 -6.43 -7.62 -13.98
N GLY A 103 -5.67 -7.86 -12.93
CA GLY A 103 -4.34 -7.28 -12.74
C GLY A 103 -3.38 -7.64 -13.88
N ARG A 104 -3.39 -8.90 -14.33
CA ARG A 104 -2.58 -9.35 -15.47
C ARG A 104 -2.99 -8.68 -16.78
N VAL A 105 -4.28 -8.54 -17.03
CA VAL A 105 -4.76 -7.82 -18.22
C VAL A 105 -4.35 -6.34 -18.14
N ALA A 106 -4.50 -5.72 -16.98
CA ALA A 106 -4.06 -4.34 -16.77
C ALA A 106 -2.55 -4.17 -16.97
N SER A 107 -1.73 -5.15 -16.57
CA SER A 107 -0.28 -5.09 -16.73
C SER A 107 0.19 -5.16 -18.19
N LEU A 108 -0.68 -5.52 -19.13
CA LEU A 108 -0.40 -5.44 -20.57
C LEU A 108 -0.43 -4.00 -21.10
N CYS A 109 -1.08 -3.09 -20.36
CA CYS A 109 -1.06 -1.68 -20.72
C CYS A 109 0.30 -1.05 -20.37
N PRO A 110 0.79 -0.11 -21.19
CA PRO A 110 2.04 0.60 -20.89
C PRO A 110 1.98 1.29 -19.52
N PRO A 111 3.03 1.16 -18.68
CA PRO A 111 3.05 1.78 -17.35
C PRO A 111 2.75 3.29 -17.34
N PRO A 112 3.23 4.11 -18.31
CA PRO A 112 2.90 5.53 -18.34
C PRO A 112 1.40 5.82 -18.45
N LEU A 113 0.68 5.01 -19.23
CA LEU A 113 -0.77 5.15 -19.40
C LEU A 113 -1.52 4.80 -18.12
N LEU A 114 -1.14 3.69 -17.48
CA LEU A 114 -1.73 3.27 -16.21
C LEU A 114 -1.47 4.30 -15.09
N ASN A 115 -0.26 4.84 -15.02
CA ASN A 115 0.09 5.86 -14.05
C ASN A 115 -0.66 7.17 -14.32
N LEU A 116 -0.88 7.54 -15.57
CA LEU A 116 -1.70 8.70 -15.93
C LEU A 116 -3.14 8.52 -15.44
N MET A 117 -3.74 7.36 -15.70
CA MET A 117 -5.08 7.01 -15.22
C MET A 117 -5.14 7.01 -13.68
N TYR A 118 -4.14 6.43 -13.02
CA TYR A 118 -4.04 6.45 -11.57
C TYR A 118 -3.99 7.89 -11.01
N ARG A 119 -3.15 8.73 -11.58
CA ARG A 119 -3.01 10.14 -11.17
C ARG A 119 -4.29 10.95 -11.42
N ALA A 120 -4.97 10.72 -12.53
CA ALA A 120 -6.26 11.34 -12.81
C ALA A 120 -7.30 10.95 -11.75
N MET A 121 -7.39 9.66 -11.44
CA MET A 121 -8.26 9.17 -10.37
C MET A 121 -7.85 9.71 -9.00
N ALA A 122 -6.56 9.76 -8.70
CA ALA A 122 -6.04 10.28 -7.44
C ALA A 122 -6.36 11.78 -7.24
N ARG A 123 -6.37 12.56 -8.31
CA ARG A 123 -6.79 13.97 -8.26
C ARG A 123 -8.30 14.10 -8.02
N SER A 124 -9.09 13.29 -8.68
CA SER A 124 -10.55 13.30 -8.51
C SER A 124 -10.96 12.87 -7.10
N ARG A 125 -10.32 11.87 -6.53
CA ARG A 125 -10.63 11.38 -5.18
C ARG A 125 -10.43 12.43 -4.09
N ARG A 126 -9.42 13.30 -4.22
CA ARG A 126 -9.19 14.39 -3.26
C ARG A 126 -10.35 15.38 -3.21
N LYS A 127 -11.05 15.60 -4.36
CA LYS A 127 -12.21 16.49 -4.42
C LYS A 127 -13.49 15.81 -3.93
N LEU A 128 -13.69 14.54 -4.24
CA LEU A 128 -14.94 13.82 -3.95
C LEU A 128 -15.02 13.23 -2.54
N MET A 129 -13.89 12.91 -1.91
CA MET A 129 -13.87 12.12 -0.68
C MET A 129 -13.17 12.79 0.49
N ARG A 130 -12.94 14.07 0.42
CA ARG A 130 -12.43 14.86 1.54
C ARG A 130 -13.51 14.91 2.63
N GLY A 131 -13.25 14.23 3.76
CA GLY A 131 -14.13 14.29 4.93
C GLY A 131 -15.21 13.21 5.01
N SER A 132 -15.10 12.11 4.26
CA SER A 132 -15.99 10.97 4.49
C SER A 132 -15.52 10.18 5.73
N PRO A 133 -16.30 10.18 6.83
CA PRO A 133 -15.88 9.61 8.12
C PRO A 133 -15.99 8.08 8.18
N ASN A 134 -15.98 7.39 7.07
CA ASN A 134 -16.03 5.94 7.05
C ASN A 134 -14.63 5.32 7.28
N CYS A 135 -14.07 5.56 8.47
CA CYS A 135 -13.11 4.65 9.05
C CYS A 135 -13.84 3.33 9.31
N ALA A 136 -13.61 2.32 8.46
CA ALA A 136 -14.01 0.97 8.84
C ALA A 136 -13.26 0.60 10.09
N VAL A 137 -13.99 0.33 11.13
CA VAL A 137 -13.43 -0.24 12.34
C VAL A 137 -13.05 -1.69 12.00
N PRO A 138 -11.74 -2.03 11.99
CA PRO A 138 -11.33 -3.39 11.73
C PRO A 138 -11.85 -4.31 12.83
N THR A 139 -12.17 -5.55 12.47
CA THR A 139 -12.51 -6.57 13.46
C THR A 139 -11.34 -6.80 14.42
N PRO A 140 -11.54 -7.35 15.64
CA PRO A 140 -10.44 -7.65 16.54
C PRO A 140 -9.31 -8.48 15.91
N GLU A 141 -9.65 -9.45 15.05
CA GLU A 141 -8.68 -10.26 14.30
C GLU A 141 -7.89 -9.44 13.26
N GLN A 142 -8.55 -8.50 12.63
CA GLN A 142 -7.92 -7.62 11.63
C GLN A 142 -7.00 -6.58 12.28
N ARG A 143 -7.29 -6.14 13.51
CA ARG A 143 -6.51 -5.12 14.22
C ARG A 143 -5.05 -5.50 14.38
N SER A 144 -4.74 -6.77 14.56
CA SER A 144 -3.36 -7.25 14.69
C SER A 144 -2.49 -7.00 13.44
N ARG A 145 -3.13 -6.74 12.30
CA ARG A 145 -2.48 -6.47 11.02
C ARG A 145 -2.35 -4.98 10.69
N PHE A 146 -2.96 -4.13 11.51
CA PHE A 146 -2.81 -2.68 11.40
C PHE A 146 -1.68 -2.25 12.33
N LEU A 147 -0.60 -1.76 11.75
CA LEU A 147 0.61 -1.36 12.45
C LEU A 147 0.72 0.17 12.43
N ASP A 148 1.02 0.77 13.57
CA ASP A 148 1.19 2.22 13.74
C ASP A 148 2.67 2.62 13.84
#